data_af6d69991ab636aa436a4b43ae875cc4
#
_entry.id   af6d69991ab636aa436a4b43ae875cc4
#
_cell.length_a   1.000
_cell.length_b   1.000
_cell.length_c   1.000
_cell.angle_alpha   90.00
_cell.angle_beta   90.00
_cell.angle_gamma   90.00
#
_symmetry.space_group_name_H-M   'P 1'
#
loop_
_entity.id
_entity.type
_entity.pdbx_description
1 polymer ?
#
loop_
_entity_poly.entity_id
_entity_poly.type
_entity_poly.pdbx_seq_one_letter_code
_entity_poly.pdbx_strand_id
1 'polypeptide(L)'
;MIQSDNIAELLAALADVQNELPTMPKSSQAYGYKYTDLDTITQTIKPILYSHQIGYMQSVGGTEEGVTTLTTRIFNKKGEYIEDTVALPTITGTKNNAAQTLGMSITYMRRYALCAMLGITSDEDVDANTNDVTQRQAQKPTSPKPVFTFVPKGGETLPEEKARIKELCEAKYENGKRIFSNEEIKTYSEYRKSKTAQELIAFMENALRNRRSDAPELFH
;
A
#
# COMPACT_ATOMS: atom_id res chain seq x y z
N MET A 1 -15.64 -12.27 -0.34
CA MET A 1 -16.91 -11.83 -0.94
C MET A 1 -18.08 -12.47 -0.18
N ILE A 2 -19.10 -11.71 0.16
CA ILE A 2 -20.35 -12.14 0.83
C ILE A 2 -21.49 -11.79 -0.12
N GLN A 3 -22.57 -12.56 -0.09
CA GLN A 3 -23.73 -12.34 -0.94
C GLN A 3 -25.03 -12.78 -0.25
N SER A 4 -26.19 -12.31 -0.75
CA SER A 4 -27.49 -12.82 -0.35
C SER A 4 -27.74 -14.24 -0.92
N ASP A 5 -28.71 -14.95 -0.35
CA ASP A 5 -29.02 -16.34 -0.74
C ASP A 5 -29.37 -16.49 -2.22
N ASN A 6 -30.04 -15.48 -2.80
CA ASN A 6 -30.30 -15.39 -4.21
C ASN A 6 -29.67 -14.10 -4.76
N ILE A 7 -29.03 -14.17 -5.92
CA ILE A 7 -28.38 -13.05 -6.63
C ILE A 7 -28.66 -13.10 -8.14
N ALA A 8 -29.57 -13.95 -8.60
CA ALA A 8 -29.74 -14.21 -10.03
C ALA A 8 -30.16 -12.95 -10.81
N GLU A 9 -31.11 -12.17 -10.26
CA GLU A 9 -31.55 -10.95 -10.90
C GLU A 9 -30.50 -9.83 -10.82
N LEU A 10 -29.78 -9.76 -9.71
CA LEU A 10 -28.66 -8.81 -9.57
C LEU A 10 -27.56 -9.11 -10.61
N LEU A 11 -27.19 -10.38 -10.79
CA LEU A 11 -26.17 -10.75 -11.77
C LEU A 11 -26.63 -10.49 -13.22
N ALA A 12 -27.91 -10.76 -13.54
CA ALA A 12 -28.46 -10.44 -14.85
C ALA A 12 -28.39 -8.92 -15.12
N ALA A 13 -28.84 -8.10 -14.15
CA ALA A 13 -28.80 -6.65 -14.28
C ALA A 13 -27.34 -6.12 -14.32
N LEU A 14 -26.40 -6.73 -13.59
CA LEU A 14 -24.99 -6.36 -13.68
C LEU A 14 -24.37 -6.68 -15.04
N ALA A 15 -24.75 -7.79 -15.67
CA ALA A 15 -24.31 -8.10 -17.02
C ALA A 15 -24.78 -7.04 -18.05
N ASP A 16 -26.03 -6.57 -17.92
CA ASP A 16 -26.55 -5.48 -18.75
C ASP A 16 -25.80 -4.16 -18.48
N VAL A 17 -25.56 -3.83 -17.21
CA VAL A 17 -24.75 -2.66 -16.82
C VAL A 17 -23.36 -2.72 -17.42
N GLN A 18 -22.67 -3.87 -17.33
CA GLN A 18 -21.31 -4.02 -17.88
C GLN A 18 -21.28 -3.83 -19.40
N ASN A 19 -22.33 -4.24 -20.10
CA ASN A 19 -22.43 -4.04 -21.55
C ASN A 19 -22.71 -2.57 -21.92
N GLU A 20 -23.40 -1.81 -21.05
CA GLU A 20 -23.73 -0.40 -21.28
C GLU A 20 -22.60 0.55 -20.86
N LEU A 21 -21.74 0.13 -19.92
CA LEU A 21 -20.65 0.97 -19.40
C LEU A 21 -19.68 1.40 -20.51
N PRO A 22 -19.44 2.72 -20.69
CA PRO A 22 -18.46 3.20 -21.64
C PRO A 22 -17.03 2.94 -21.17
N THR A 23 -16.10 2.98 -22.11
CA THR A 23 -14.68 3.07 -21.76
C THR A 23 -14.43 4.35 -20.96
N MET A 24 -13.85 4.23 -19.78
CA MET A 24 -13.61 5.36 -18.89
C MET A 24 -12.53 6.30 -19.45
N PRO A 25 -12.78 7.63 -19.51
CA PRO A 25 -11.80 8.60 -19.98
C PRO A 25 -10.66 8.74 -18.97
N LYS A 26 -9.44 8.44 -19.37
CA LYS A 26 -8.23 8.56 -18.53
C LYS A 26 -7.71 10.01 -18.56
N SER A 27 -8.47 10.94 -17.94
CA SER A 27 -8.24 12.38 -18.00
C SER A 27 -7.33 12.90 -16.88
N SER A 28 -7.25 12.19 -15.77
CA SER A 28 -6.41 12.57 -14.63
C SER A 28 -5.02 11.97 -14.75
N GLN A 29 -4.00 12.73 -14.35
CA GLN A 29 -2.61 12.32 -14.45
C GLN A 29 -2.02 12.06 -13.08
N ALA A 30 -1.50 10.85 -12.88
CA ALA A 30 -0.59 10.52 -11.80
C ALA A 30 0.86 10.54 -12.31
N TYR A 31 1.80 10.23 -11.40
CA TYR A 31 3.20 10.18 -11.79
C TYR A 31 3.48 9.00 -12.74
N GLY A 32 3.56 9.30 -14.03
CA GLY A 32 3.95 8.35 -15.08
C GLY A 32 2.80 7.56 -15.73
N TYR A 33 1.54 7.76 -15.35
CA TYR A 33 0.39 7.13 -15.99
C TYR A 33 -0.86 8.02 -15.90
N LYS A 34 -1.84 7.75 -16.76
CA LYS A 34 -3.16 8.40 -16.73
C LYS A 34 -4.18 7.48 -16.09
N TYR A 35 -5.16 8.09 -15.43
CA TYR A 35 -6.24 7.36 -14.77
C TYR A 35 -7.56 8.14 -14.83
N THR A 36 -8.66 7.46 -14.54
CA THR A 36 -9.96 8.06 -14.32
C THR A 36 -10.15 8.28 -12.83
N ASP A 37 -10.42 9.51 -12.41
CA ASP A 37 -10.66 9.80 -10.99
C ASP A 37 -12.03 9.27 -10.51
N LEU A 38 -12.19 9.18 -9.19
CA LEU A 38 -13.37 8.61 -8.57
C LEU A 38 -14.64 9.42 -8.88
N ASP A 39 -14.53 10.74 -9.01
CA ASP A 39 -15.68 11.60 -9.32
C ASP A 39 -16.20 11.32 -10.72
N THR A 40 -15.32 11.28 -11.72
CA THR A 40 -15.65 10.92 -13.10
C THR A 40 -16.29 9.53 -13.18
N ILE A 41 -15.74 8.53 -12.48
CA ILE A 41 -16.31 7.19 -12.43
C ILE A 41 -17.72 7.25 -11.85
N THR A 42 -17.89 7.88 -10.70
CA THR A 42 -19.19 7.91 -10.01
C THR A 42 -20.25 8.68 -10.80
N GLN A 43 -19.90 9.76 -11.49
CA GLN A 43 -20.80 10.50 -12.37
C GLN A 43 -21.24 9.65 -13.57
N THR A 44 -20.32 8.88 -14.16
CA THR A 44 -20.59 8.02 -15.31
C THR A 44 -21.49 6.84 -14.96
N ILE A 45 -21.18 6.12 -13.86
CA ILE A 45 -21.89 4.88 -13.52
C ILE A 45 -23.26 5.11 -12.89
N LYS A 46 -23.46 6.20 -12.14
CA LYS A 46 -24.73 6.44 -11.41
C LYS A 46 -25.99 6.36 -12.28
N PRO A 47 -26.09 7.05 -13.44
CA PRO A 47 -27.28 6.98 -14.28
C PRO A 47 -27.52 5.56 -14.84
N ILE A 48 -26.45 4.85 -15.21
CA ILE A 48 -26.52 3.48 -15.75
C ILE A 48 -26.97 2.51 -14.65
N LEU A 49 -26.37 2.54 -13.48
CA LEU A 49 -26.81 1.71 -12.36
C LEU A 49 -28.26 1.97 -11.97
N TYR A 50 -28.67 3.24 -11.98
CA TYR A 50 -30.05 3.63 -11.66
C TYR A 50 -31.06 3.07 -12.67
N SER A 51 -30.78 3.11 -14.00
CA SER A 51 -31.63 2.55 -15.03
C SER A 51 -31.86 1.05 -14.88
N HIS A 52 -30.85 0.33 -14.38
CA HIS A 52 -30.91 -1.10 -14.08
C HIS A 52 -31.34 -1.42 -12.65
N GLN A 53 -31.82 -0.43 -11.87
CA GLN A 53 -32.29 -0.56 -10.50
C GLN A 53 -31.21 -1.11 -9.52
N ILE A 54 -29.95 -0.84 -9.82
CA ILE A 54 -28.79 -1.21 -9.01
C ILE A 54 -28.33 0.00 -8.20
N GLY A 55 -28.00 -0.23 -6.95
CA GLY A 55 -27.32 0.71 -6.07
C GLY A 55 -25.98 0.15 -5.62
N TYR A 56 -25.11 1.06 -5.15
CA TYR A 56 -23.92 0.66 -4.42
C TYR A 56 -23.72 1.53 -3.19
N MET A 57 -23.03 1.00 -2.20
CA MET A 57 -22.53 1.76 -1.07
C MET A 57 -21.14 1.30 -0.68
N GLN A 58 -20.38 2.24 -0.13
CA GLN A 58 -19.04 2.00 0.40
C GLN A 58 -18.96 2.53 1.82
N SER A 59 -18.54 1.69 2.75
CA SER A 59 -18.37 2.03 4.16
C SER A 59 -16.95 1.74 4.62
N VAL A 60 -16.44 2.60 5.49
CA VAL A 60 -15.15 2.41 6.15
C VAL A 60 -15.41 1.79 7.52
N GLY A 61 -14.69 0.74 7.83
CA GLY A 61 -14.74 0.03 9.10
C GLY A 61 -13.34 -0.28 9.63
N GLY A 62 -13.28 -1.17 10.61
CA GLY A 62 -12.03 -1.67 11.16
C GLY A 62 -12.18 -3.10 11.65
N THR A 63 -11.08 -3.84 11.72
CA THR A 63 -11.01 -5.15 12.36
C THR A 63 -10.67 -5.00 13.83
N GLU A 64 -10.83 -6.08 14.59
CA GLU A 64 -10.42 -6.13 16.01
C GLU A 64 -8.92 -5.93 16.20
N GLU A 65 -8.12 -6.27 15.19
CA GLU A 65 -6.67 -6.02 15.16
C GLU A 65 -6.30 -4.59 14.76
N GLY A 66 -7.27 -3.69 14.61
CA GLY A 66 -7.04 -2.28 14.29
C GLY A 66 -6.73 -1.99 12.82
N VAL A 67 -6.98 -2.92 11.90
CA VAL A 67 -6.82 -2.70 10.46
C VAL A 67 -8.03 -1.95 9.93
N THR A 68 -7.82 -0.81 9.30
CA THR A 68 -8.91 -0.07 8.62
C THR A 68 -9.31 -0.79 7.35
N THR A 69 -10.62 -0.95 7.12
CA THR A 69 -11.19 -1.66 5.99
C THR A 69 -12.15 -0.79 5.19
N LEU A 70 -12.32 -1.13 3.93
CA LEU A 70 -13.35 -0.59 3.04
C LEU A 70 -14.24 -1.72 2.58
N THR A 71 -15.52 -1.64 2.87
CA THR A 71 -16.54 -2.55 2.37
C THR A 71 -17.27 -1.90 1.21
N THR A 72 -17.36 -2.60 0.08
CA THR A 72 -18.15 -2.19 -1.08
C THR A 72 -19.27 -3.19 -1.29
N ARG A 73 -20.51 -2.72 -1.30
CA ARG A 73 -21.71 -3.51 -1.54
C ARG A 73 -22.41 -3.00 -2.79
N ILE A 74 -22.78 -3.92 -3.68
CA ILE A 74 -23.67 -3.68 -4.82
C ILE A 74 -24.98 -4.41 -4.53
N PHE A 75 -26.10 -3.76 -4.76
CA PHE A 75 -27.42 -4.30 -4.39
C PHE A 75 -28.51 -3.84 -5.37
N ASN A 76 -29.60 -4.59 -5.43
CA ASN A 76 -30.81 -4.21 -6.16
C ASN A 76 -32.00 -3.89 -5.22
N LYS A 77 -33.10 -3.41 -5.78
CA LYS A 77 -34.30 -3.05 -5.02
C LYS A 77 -35.00 -4.24 -4.37
N LYS A 78 -34.69 -5.47 -4.78
CA LYS A 78 -35.26 -6.71 -4.20
C LYS A 78 -34.48 -7.23 -2.98
N GLY A 79 -33.40 -6.56 -2.64
CA GLY A 79 -32.56 -6.93 -1.49
C GLY A 79 -31.47 -7.95 -1.82
N GLU A 80 -31.31 -8.32 -3.09
CA GLU A 80 -30.14 -9.10 -3.52
C GLU A 80 -28.89 -8.21 -3.46
N TYR A 81 -27.81 -8.77 -2.96
CA TYR A 81 -26.53 -8.04 -2.87
C TYR A 81 -25.33 -8.95 -3.01
N ILE A 82 -24.24 -8.35 -3.45
CA ILE A 82 -22.88 -8.86 -3.34
C ILE A 82 -22.01 -7.83 -2.61
N GLU A 83 -21.09 -8.29 -1.77
CA GLU A 83 -20.27 -7.44 -0.94
C GLU A 83 -18.86 -7.97 -0.85
N ASP A 84 -17.88 -7.07 -0.90
CA ASP A 84 -16.50 -7.39 -0.65
C ASP A 84 -15.85 -6.36 0.28
N THR A 85 -14.92 -6.83 1.11
CA THR A 85 -14.20 -6.00 2.07
C THR A 85 -12.71 -6.12 1.82
N VAL A 86 -12.05 -4.98 1.68
CA VAL A 86 -10.61 -4.90 1.47
C VAL A 86 -9.94 -4.10 2.58
N ALA A 87 -8.75 -4.48 2.97
CA ALA A 87 -7.93 -3.70 3.89
C ALA A 87 -7.42 -2.43 3.20
N LEU A 88 -7.44 -1.30 3.90
CA LEU A 88 -6.84 -0.08 3.38
C LEU A 88 -5.31 -0.14 3.52
N PRO A 89 -4.57 0.17 2.44
CA PRO A 89 -3.12 0.24 2.52
C PRO A 89 -2.68 1.41 3.40
N THR A 90 -1.65 1.19 4.20
CA THR A 90 -0.97 2.27 4.91
C THR A 90 -0.07 3.01 3.94
N ILE A 91 -0.37 4.28 3.68
CA ILE A 91 0.48 5.14 2.86
C ILE A 91 1.56 5.75 3.76
N THR A 92 2.83 5.47 3.45
CA THR A 92 3.98 5.92 4.21
C THR A 92 4.83 6.90 3.39
N GLY A 93 5.72 7.65 4.07
CA GLY A 93 6.65 8.57 3.39
C GLY A 93 6.01 9.87 2.87
N THR A 94 4.78 10.20 3.30
CA THR A 94 4.13 11.47 2.98
C THR A 94 4.43 12.52 4.04
N LYS A 95 4.41 13.81 3.63
CA LYS A 95 4.47 14.94 4.57
C LYS A 95 3.11 15.22 5.21
N ASN A 96 2.08 14.45 4.89
CA ASN A 96 0.73 14.62 5.36
C ASN A 96 0.58 14.08 6.79
N ASN A 97 -0.36 14.63 7.54
CA ASN A 97 -0.73 14.06 8.84
C ASN A 97 -1.51 12.73 8.65
N ALA A 98 -1.67 11.97 9.73
CA ALA A 98 -2.33 10.65 9.69
C ALA A 98 -3.76 10.70 9.12
N ALA A 99 -4.55 11.74 9.43
CA ALA A 99 -5.91 11.88 8.94
C ALA A 99 -5.95 12.15 7.42
N GLN A 100 -5.05 12.98 6.92
CA GLN A 100 -4.91 13.23 5.47
C GLN A 100 -4.48 11.98 4.73
N THR A 101 -3.52 11.24 5.29
CA THR A 101 -3.02 9.98 4.73
C THR A 101 -4.13 8.94 4.65
N LEU A 102 -4.92 8.79 5.71
CA LEU A 102 -6.09 7.91 5.72
C LEU A 102 -7.13 8.34 4.67
N GLY A 103 -7.44 9.63 4.56
CA GLY A 103 -8.37 10.15 3.54
C GLY A 103 -7.91 9.84 2.10
N MET A 104 -6.62 9.95 1.83
CA MET A 104 -6.02 9.57 0.54
C MET A 104 -6.17 8.06 0.28
N SER A 105 -5.88 7.21 1.27
CA SER A 105 -6.03 5.77 1.18
C SER A 105 -7.48 5.36 0.92
N ILE A 106 -8.44 5.97 1.62
CA ILE A 106 -9.87 5.75 1.41
C ILE A 106 -10.28 6.11 -0.02
N THR A 107 -9.94 7.30 -0.51
CA THR A 107 -10.32 7.75 -1.86
C THR A 107 -9.73 6.82 -2.93
N TYR A 108 -8.47 6.43 -2.76
CA TYR A 108 -7.78 5.50 -3.65
C TYR A 108 -8.49 4.15 -3.70
N MET A 109 -8.71 3.54 -2.54
CA MET A 109 -9.32 2.20 -2.49
C MET A 109 -10.79 2.19 -2.87
N ARG A 110 -11.54 3.27 -2.62
CA ARG A 110 -12.92 3.40 -3.12
C ARG A 110 -12.97 3.28 -4.63
N ARG A 111 -12.06 3.91 -5.35
CA ARG A 111 -11.95 3.83 -6.79
C ARG A 111 -11.69 2.40 -7.25
N TYR A 112 -10.65 1.76 -6.69
CA TYR A 112 -10.26 0.40 -7.10
C TYR A 112 -11.31 -0.66 -6.76
N ALA A 113 -11.85 -0.63 -5.55
CA ALA A 113 -12.87 -1.59 -5.13
C ALA A 113 -14.15 -1.48 -5.96
N LEU A 114 -14.59 -0.25 -6.28
CA LEU A 114 -15.76 -0.04 -7.12
C LEU A 114 -15.52 -0.49 -8.57
N CYS A 115 -14.37 -0.15 -9.13
CA CYS A 115 -13.99 -0.57 -10.49
C CYS A 115 -13.87 -2.09 -10.59
N ALA A 116 -13.26 -2.75 -9.62
CA ALA A 116 -13.14 -4.20 -9.59
C ALA A 116 -14.49 -4.91 -9.56
N MET A 117 -15.43 -4.43 -8.74
CA MET A 117 -16.76 -5.04 -8.63
C MET A 117 -17.63 -4.80 -9.87
N LEU A 118 -17.41 -3.73 -10.62
CA LEU A 118 -18.17 -3.40 -11.85
C LEU A 118 -17.47 -3.83 -13.14
N GLY A 119 -16.25 -4.38 -13.06
CA GLY A 119 -15.46 -4.76 -14.24
C GLY A 119 -14.95 -3.55 -15.06
N ILE A 120 -14.71 -2.42 -14.40
CA ILE A 120 -14.23 -1.18 -15.03
C ILE A 120 -12.72 -1.11 -14.98
N THR A 121 -12.08 -0.73 -16.09
CA THR A 121 -10.65 -0.39 -16.15
C THR A 121 -10.46 1.10 -15.95
N SER A 122 -9.86 1.51 -14.81
CA SER A 122 -9.66 2.93 -14.45
C SER A 122 -8.27 3.48 -14.77
N ASP A 123 -7.28 2.62 -14.96
CA ASP A 123 -5.87 3.01 -15.12
C ASP A 123 -5.32 2.59 -16.50
N GLU A 124 -4.25 3.25 -16.95
CA GLU A 124 -3.47 2.76 -18.08
C GLU A 124 -2.76 1.46 -17.69
N ASP A 125 -2.78 0.48 -18.60
CA ASP A 125 -1.96 -0.72 -18.48
C ASP A 125 -0.51 -0.35 -18.82
N VAL A 126 0.29 -0.11 -17.79
CA VAL A 126 1.72 0.24 -17.93
C VAL A 126 2.62 -0.98 -17.99
N ASP A 127 2.10 -2.18 -17.76
CA ASP A 127 2.90 -3.42 -17.76
C ASP A 127 3.30 -3.83 -19.18
N ALA A 128 2.55 -3.38 -20.20
CA ALA A 128 2.87 -3.62 -21.61
C ALA A 128 4.08 -2.80 -22.14
N ASN A 129 4.55 -1.79 -21.40
CA ASN A 129 5.63 -0.89 -21.83
C ASN A 129 7.01 -1.24 -21.26
N THR A 130 7.27 -2.47 -20.85
CA THR A 130 8.57 -2.91 -20.29
C THR A 130 9.70 -3.03 -21.33
N ASN A 131 9.50 -2.65 -22.60
CA ASN A 131 10.52 -2.73 -23.64
C ASN A 131 11.42 -1.49 -23.81
N ASP A 132 11.29 -0.47 -22.95
CA ASP A 132 12.15 0.73 -23.03
C ASP A 132 13.01 0.92 -21.78
N VAL A 133 13.96 -0.02 -21.57
CA VAL A 133 14.97 0.08 -20.49
C VAL A 133 16.16 0.99 -20.88
N THR A 134 16.16 1.62 -22.06
CA THR A 134 17.35 2.29 -22.57
C THR A 134 17.14 3.77 -22.87
N GLN A 135 16.58 4.56 -22.00
CA GLN A 135 16.84 6.03 -21.94
C GLN A 135 16.03 6.70 -20.80
N ARG A 136 16.45 6.50 -19.57
CA ARG A 136 16.08 7.45 -18.51
C ARG A 136 17.33 8.15 -18.01
N GLN A 137 17.67 9.25 -18.68
CA GLN A 137 18.56 10.24 -18.10
C GLN A 137 17.89 10.84 -16.85
N ALA A 138 18.67 10.87 -15.77
CA ALA A 138 18.28 11.31 -14.46
C ALA A 138 17.79 12.77 -14.46
N GLN A 139 16.47 12.97 -14.37
CA GLN A 139 15.93 14.24 -13.89
C GLN A 139 15.67 14.12 -12.38
N LYS A 140 16.30 15.02 -11.65
CA LYS A 140 16.28 15.13 -10.19
C LYS A 140 14.83 15.34 -9.68
N PRO A 141 14.27 14.48 -8.82
CA PRO A 141 12.89 14.61 -8.36
C PRO A 141 12.76 15.72 -7.32
N THR A 142 11.81 16.62 -7.53
CA THR A 142 11.50 17.75 -6.63
C THR A 142 10.25 17.54 -5.77
N SER A 143 9.74 16.32 -5.63
CA SER A 143 8.72 15.98 -4.60
C SER A 143 8.65 14.48 -4.35
N PRO A 144 8.42 14.03 -3.10
CA PRO A 144 8.36 12.61 -2.78
C PRO A 144 7.05 11.99 -3.30
N LYS A 145 7.19 10.86 -3.99
CA LYS A 145 6.10 10.03 -4.50
C LYS A 145 5.39 9.30 -3.34
N PRO A 146 4.06 9.14 -3.37
CA PRO A 146 3.43 8.11 -2.56
C PRO A 146 3.82 6.74 -3.14
N VAL A 147 4.68 6.03 -2.45
CA VAL A 147 5.04 4.65 -2.80
C VAL A 147 4.08 3.74 -2.03
N PHE A 148 3.21 3.04 -2.77
CA PHE A 148 2.47 1.93 -2.20
C PHE A 148 3.44 0.77 -2.02
N THR A 149 3.98 0.64 -0.83
CA THR A 149 4.75 -0.53 -0.44
C THR A 149 3.82 -1.47 0.31
N PHE A 150 3.64 -2.67 -0.22
CA PHE A 150 3.27 -3.82 0.59
C PHE A 150 4.32 -3.90 1.71
N VAL A 151 3.91 -3.56 2.93
CA VAL A 151 4.83 -3.56 4.07
C VAL A 151 5.12 -5.02 4.41
N PRO A 152 6.34 -5.52 4.19
CA PRO A 152 6.73 -6.83 4.72
C PRO A 152 6.56 -6.81 6.24
N LYS A 153 6.40 -7.96 6.85
CA LYS A 153 6.21 -8.18 8.30
C LYS A 153 7.11 -7.35 9.25
N GLY A 154 8.13 -6.68 8.68
CA GLY A 154 9.10 -5.84 9.38
C GLY A 154 8.69 -4.39 9.70
N GLY A 155 7.57 -3.87 9.16
CA GLY A 155 7.14 -2.47 9.38
C GLY A 155 8.05 -1.41 8.73
N GLU A 156 7.60 -0.16 8.71
CA GLU A 156 8.44 0.97 8.28
C GLU A 156 9.41 1.37 9.39
N THR A 157 10.64 1.69 9.01
CA THR A 157 11.65 2.17 9.95
C THR A 157 11.49 3.68 10.15
N LEU A 158 11.19 4.10 11.35
CA LEU A 158 11.11 5.53 11.71
C LEU A 158 12.48 6.23 11.50
N PRO A 159 12.49 7.56 11.26
CA PRO A 159 13.74 8.30 11.08
C PRO A 159 14.75 8.10 12.23
N GLU A 160 14.26 8.05 13.48
CA GLU A 160 15.05 7.81 14.67
C GLU A 160 15.65 6.39 14.70
N GLU A 161 14.85 5.39 14.31
CA GLU A 161 15.31 4.01 14.19
C GLU A 161 16.36 3.84 13.09
N LYS A 162 16.19 4.53 11.94
CA LYS A 162 17.21 4.56 10.87
C LYS A 162 18.52 5.17 11.35
N ALA A 163 18.45 6.26 12.09
CA ALA A 163 19.64 6.91 12.67
C ALA A 163 20.33 5.96 13.66
N ARG A 164 19.56 5.26 14.51
CA ARG A 164 20.09 4.30 15.47
C ARG A 164 20.72 3.08 14.82
N ILE A 165 20.08 2.50 13.81
CA ILE A 165 20.65 1.38 13.04
C ILE A 165 21.97 1.79 12.37
N LYS A 166 22.02 3.00 11.78
CA LYS A 166 23.23 3.52 11.15
C LYS A 166 24.36 3.67 12.17
N GLU A 167 24.08 4.25 13.34
CA GLU A 167 25.04 4.40 14.44
C GLU A 167 25.59 3.03 14.87
N LEU A 168 24.73 2.02 15.03
CA LEU A 168 25.14 0.66 15.39
C LEU A 168 26.00 0.02 14.29
N CYS A 169 25.67 0.20 13.01
CA CYS A 169 26.49 -0.30 11.89
C CYS A 169 27.87 0.36 11.81
N GLU A 170 28.00 1.60 12.27
CA GLU A 170 29.25 2.38 12.25
C GLU A 170 30.06 2.24 13.56
N ALA A 171 29.52 1.51 14.55
CA ALA A 171 30.17 1.32 15.86
C ALA A 171 31.59 0.72 15.73
N LYS A 172 32.53 1.26 16.50
CA LYS A 172 33.94 0.86 16.49
C LYS A 172 34.42 0.54 17.89
N TYR A 173 35.42 -0.32 17.94
CA TYR A 173 36.27 -0.49 19.15
C TYR A 173 37.14 0.74 19.36
N GLU A 174 37.78 0.87 20.53
CA GLU A 174 38.70 1.95 20.85
C GLU A 174 39.91 2.01 19.90
N ASN A 175 40.31 0.88 19.34
CA ASN A 175 41.38 0.77 18.33
C ASN A 175 40.92 1.21 16.92
N GLY A 176 39.71 1.75 16.74
CA GLY A 176 39.15 2.25 15.48
C GLY A 176 38.59 1.17 14.52
N LYS A 177 38.75 -0.12 14.87
CA LYS A 177 38.19 -1.22 14.05
C LYS A 177 36.68 -1.30 14.24
N ARG A 178 35.94 -1.55 13.14
CA ARG A 178 34.46 -1.75 13.21
C ARG A 178 34.12 -2.98 14.04
N ILE A 179 33.08 -2.87 14.86
CA ILE A 179 32.58 -3.96 15.71
C ILE A 179 31.81 -5.00 14.85
N PHE A 180 31.08 -4.54 13.83
CA PHE A 180 30.36 -5.39 12.89
C PHE A 180 31.08 -5.40 11.53
N SER A 181 31.26 -6.59 10.97
CA SER A 181 31.80 -6.75 9.62
C SER A 181 30.78 -6.36 8.55
N ASN A 182 31.24 -6.11 7.33
CA ASN A 182 30.34 -5.81 6.22
C ASN A 182 29.38 -6.98 5.89
N GLU A 183 29.80 -8.23 6.13
CA GLU A 183 28.98 -9.43 5.93
C GLU A 183 27.86 -9.50 6.98
N GLU A 184 28.17 -9.19 8.23
CA GLU A 184 27.17 -9.14 9.30
C GLU A 184 26.15 -8.02 9.08
N ILE A 185 26.58 -6.83 8.63
CA ILE A 185 25.69 -5.73 8.28
C ILE A 185 24.75 -6.14 7.13
N LYS A 186 25.24 -6.90 6.16
CA LYS A 186 24.40 -7.46 5.10
C LYS A 186 23.37 -8.46 5.64
N THR A 187 23.79 -9.34 6.56
CA THR A 187 22.88 -10.28 7.24
C THR A 187 21.80 -9.55 8.04
N TYR A 188 22.14 -8.44 8.71
CA TYR A 188 21.17 -7.60 9.42
C TYR A 188 20.17 -6.94 8.47
N SER A 189 20.59 -6.58 7.27
CA SER A 189 19.68 -6.09 6.22
C SER A 189 18.67 -7.16 5.77
N GLU A 190 19.09 -8.42 5.66
CA GLU A 190 18.19 -9.55 5.38
C GLU A 190 17.25 -9.83 6.57
N TYR A 191 17.77 -9.78 7.79
CA TYR A 191 16.99 -9.94 9.01
C TYR A 191 15.86 -8.91 9.10
N ARG A 192 16.12 -7.65 8.67
CA ARG A 192 15.15 -6.57 8.64
C ARG A 192 13.96 -6.84 7.72
N LYS A 193 14.07 -7.72 6.73
CA LYS A 193 12.95 -8.11 5.85
C LYS A 193 11.87 -8.89 6.59
N SER A 194 12.20 -9.54 7.69
CA SER A 194 11.30 -10.41 8.45
C SER A 194 10.96 -9.90 9.85
N LYS A 195 11.63 -8.85 10.33
CA LYS A 195 11.55 -8.31 11.69
C LYS A 195 11.34 -6.81 11.71
N THR A 196 10.80 -6.28 12.80
CA THR A 196 10.66 -4.83 13.02
C THR A 196 12.02 -4.15 13.18
N ALA A 197 12.08 -2.83 12.99
CA ALA A 197 13.30 -2.06 13.23
C ALA A 197 13.73 -2.13 14.69
N GLN A 198 12.79 -2.12 15.63
CA GLN A 198 13.04 -2.23 17.06
C GLN A 198 13.65 -3.58 17.45
N GLU A 199 13.14 -4.69 16.87
CA GLU A 199 13.74 -6.02 17.07
C GLU A 199 15.17 -6.10 16.54
N LEU A 200 15.45 -5.47 15.38
CA LEU A 200 16.80 -5.40 14.83
C LEU A 200 17.71 -4.57 15.71
N ILE A 201 17.28 -3.39 16.17
CA ILE A 201 18.05 -2.53 17.07
C ILE A 201 18.39 -3.28 18.35
N ALA A 202 17.40 -3.91 19.00
CA ALA A 202 17.60 -4.69 20.22
C ALA A 202 18.59 -5.85 20.02
N PHE A 203 18.51 -6.53 18.89
CA PHE A 203 19.44 -7.59 18.51
C PHE A 203 20.88 -7.07 18.33
N MET A 204 21.05 -5.96 17.59
CA MET A 204 22.36 -5.36 17.36
C MET A 204 22.96 -4.78 18.64
N GLU A 205 22.16 -4.16 19.51
CA GLU A 205 22.60 -3.64 20.79
C GLU A 205 23.08 -4.76 21.75
N ASN A 206 22.37 -5.88 21.75
CA ASN A 206 22.77 -7.05 22.52
C ASN A 206 24.10 -7.63 22.01
N ALA A 207 24.24 -7.77 20.69
CA ALA A 207 25.49 -8.21 20.06
C ALA A 207 26.64 -7.25 20.32
N LEU A 208 26.40 -5.94 20.32
CA LEU A 208 27.38 -4.91 20.67
C LEU A 208 27.83 -5.01 22.13
N ARG A 209 26.88 -5.23 23.05
CA ARG A 209 27.18 -5.38 24.49
C ARG A 209 28.04 -6.60 24.75
N ASN A 210 27.71 -7.74 24.19
CA ASN A 210 28.45 -8.97 24.33
C ASN A 210 29.88 -8.84 23.80
N ARG A 211 30.07 -8.17 22.64
CA ARG A 211 31.40 -7.97 22.05
C ARG A 211 32.29 -6.96 22.80
N ARG A 212 31.67 -6.01 23.50
CA ARG A 212 32.40 -5.10 24.38
C ARG A 212 32.82 -5.76 25.68
N SER A 213 32.04 -6.72 26.19
CA SER A 213 32.42 -7.52 27.38
C SER A 213 33.51 -8.55 27.09
N ASP A 214 33.56 -9.05 25.82
CA ASP A 214 34.57 -10.05 25.40
C ASP A 214 35.86 -9.41 24.86
N ALA A 215 35.95 -8.08 24.81
CA ALA A 215 37.22 -7.40 24.51
C ALA A 215 38.20 -7.62 25.66
N PRO A 216 39.30 -8.33 25.45
CA PRO A 216 40.26 -8.49 26.52
C PRO A 216 40.77 -7.12 26.95
N GLU A 217 40.71 -6.86 28.25
CA GLU A 217 41.43 -5.75 28.87
C GLU A 217 42.92 -5.88 28.48
N LEU A 218 43.32 -5.11 27.47
CA LEU A 218 44.75 -4.88 27.25
C LEU A 218 45.22 -3.88 28.31
N PHE A 219 45.39 -4.41 29.50
CA PHE A 219 46.31 -3.82 30.49
C PHE A 219 47.73 -4.18 30.06
N HIS A 220 48.47 -3.25 29.60
CA HIS A 220 49.81 -2.79 29.96
C HIS A 220 50.33 -1.87 28.88
#